data_c66f5f19abeda42f6a748b891716be5f
#
_entry.id   c66f5f19abeda42f6a748b891716be5f
#
_cell.length_a   1.000
_cell.length_b   1.000
_cell.length_c   1.000
_cell.angle_alpha   90.00
_cell.angle_beta   90.00
_cell.angle_gamma   90.00
#
_symmetry.space_group_name_H-M   'P 1'
#
loop_
_entity.id
_entity.type
_entity.pdbx_description
1 polymer ?
#
loop_
_entity_poly.entity_id
_entity_poly.type
_entity_poly.pdbx_seq_one_letter_code
_entity_poly.pdbx_strand_id
1 'polypeptide(L)'
;GDVYKRQLCDIMLKDCAHIQESEAEWKNRKAMRAGKPEVTPIYTMNDAEGVLHHFVPCNYNEIIRLNDNLEIRFVDVGHLLGSASIEIWMKEDDCSKKIVFSGDIGNKNKPLIRSPQYIRQADYVVMESTYGGRFHKNTGDHVEEFARVIQETLDKGGNVVIPAFAVGRTQEVLNYIRIILS
;
A
#
# COMPACT_ATOMS: atom_id res chain seq x y z
N GLY A 1 0.12 3.66 11.93
CA GLY A 1 1.28 3.34 11.08
C GLY A 1 2.53 4.07 11.54
N ASP A 2 3.70 3.64 11.06
CA ASP A 2 4.95 4.29 11.42
C ASP A 2 5.14 5.67 10.73
N VAL A 3 6.26 6.35 11.04
CA VAL A 3 6.59 7.66 10.48
C VAL A 3 6.64 7.62 8.95
N TYR A 4 7.15 6.54 8.36
CA TYR A 4 7.25 6.37 6.91
C TYR A 4 5.87 6.29 6.25
N LYS A 5 4.91 5.61 6.89
CA LYS A 5 3.54 5.54 6.39
C LYS A 5 2.87 6.92 6.39
N ARG A 6 3.11 7.74 7.41
CA ARG A 6 2.63 9.12 7.44
C ARG A 6 3.20 9.96 6.29
N GLN A 7 4.52 9.85 6.03
CA GLN A 7 5.17 10.53 4.92
C GLN A 7 4.62 10.07 3.57
N LEU A 8 4.42 8.76 3.40
CA LEU A 8 3.83 8.20 2.19
C LEU A 8 2.38 8.68 2.00
N CYS A 9 1.58 8.72 3.05
CA CYS A 9 0.21 9.25 3.00
C CYS A 9 0.17 10.72 2.58
N ASP A 10 1.12 11.55 3.03
CA ASP A 10 1.21 12.95 2.60
C ASP A 10 1.33 13.06 1.08
N ILE A 11 2.24 12.28 0.47
CA ILE A 11 2.43 12.28 -0.98
C ILE A 11 1.21 11.70 -1.69
N MET A 12 0.74 10.52 -1.27
CA MET A 12 -0.31 9.77 -1.97
C MET A 12 -1.69 10.44 -1.89
N LEU A 13 -2.04 11.02 -0.75
CA LEU A 13 -3.33 11.69 -0.60
C LEU A 13 -3.40 12.95 -1.45
N LYS A 14 -2.32 13.73 -1.51
CA LYS A 14 -2.24 14.93 -2.35
C LYS A 14 -2.27 14.57 -3.83
N ASP A 15 -1.51 13.56 -4.26
CA ASP A 15 -1.53 13.08 -5.64
C ASP A 15 -2.94 12.60 -6.04
N CYS A 16 -3.58 11.80 -5.20
CA CYS A 16 -4.94 11.34 -5.45
C CYS A 16 -5.96 12.49 -5.49
N ALA A 17 -5.83 13.50 -4.62
CA ALA A 17 -6.67 14.70 -4.66
C ALA A 17 -6.52 15.44 -5.98
N HIS A 18 -5.28 15.67 -6.42
CA HIS A 18 -4.99 16.32 -7.69
C HIS A 18 -5.60 15.57 -8.89
N ILE A 19 -5.49 14.24 -8.91
CA ILE A 19 -6.10 13.41 -9.97
C ILE A 19 -7.63 13.56 -9.95
N GLN A 20 -8.27 13.48 -8.79
CA GLN A 20 -9.72 13.59 -8.67
C GLN A 20 -10.25 14.99 -9.06
N GLU A 21 -9.57 16.06 -8.67
CA GLU A 21 -9.89 17.43 -9.06
C GLU A 21 -9.78 17.58 -10.59
N SER A 22 -8.70 17.11 -11.18
CA SER A 22 -8.47 17.14 -12.63
C SER A 22 -9.52 16.33 -13.40
N GLU A 23 -9.91 15.14 -12.89
CA GLU A 23 -10.97 14.33 -13.48
C GLU A 23 -12.34 15.02 -13.38
N ALA A 24 -12.66 15.63 -12.24
CA ALA A 24 -13.90 16.37 -12.04
C ALA A 24 -13.99 17.55 -13.02
N GLU A 25 -12.92 18.34 -13.15
CA GLU A 25 -12.84 19.44 -14.12
C GLU A 25 -13.05 18.95 -15.57
N TRP A 26 -12.40 17.85 -15.95
CA TRP A 26 -12.55 17.30 -17.29
C TRP A 26 -13.99 16.82 -17.55
N LYS A 27 -14.61 16.14 -16.58
CA LYS A 27 -16.01 15.70 -16.65
C LYS A 27 -16.95 16.91 -16.75
N ASN A 28 -16.69 17.97 -15.98
CA ASN A 28 -17.50 19.18 -15.93
C ASN A 28 -17.42 19.98 -17.24
N ARG A 29 -16.24 20.08 -17.87
CA ARG A 29 -16.13 20.67 -19.21
C ARG A 29 -16.99 19.93 -20.25
N LYS A 30 -17.12 18.60 -20.16
CA LYS A 30 -18.02 17.82 -21.03
C LYS A 30 -19.48 17.95 -20.63
N ALA A 31 -19.77 17.94 -19.33
CA ALA A 31 -21.13 18.07 -18.79
C ALA A 31 -21.77 19.42 -19.16
N MET A 32 -21.02 20.51 -19.05
CA MET A 32 -21.46 21.86 -19.44
C MET A 32 -21.95 21.91 -20.89
N ARG A 33 -21.18 21.28 -21.82
CA ARG A 33 -21.59 21.20 -23.25
C ARG A 33 -22.82 20.34 -23.48
N ALA A 34 -23.15 19.42 -22.56
CA ALA A 34 -24.24 18.48 -22.65
C ALA A 34 -25.45 18.87 -21.76
N GLY A 35 -25.40 20.02 -21.06
CA GLY A 35 -26.45 20.45 -20.13
C GLY A 35 -26.64 19.52 -18.92
N LYS A 36 -25.57 18.77 -18.51
CA LYS A 36 -25.59 17.85 -17.36
C LYS A 36 -25.08 18.55 -16.09
N PRO A 37 -25.52 18.10 -14.90
CA PRO A 37 -25.05 18.65 -13.63
C PRO A 37 -23.52 18.42 -13.46
N GLU A 38 -22.90 19.31 -12.70
CA GLU A 38 -21.48 19.22 -12.34
C GLU A 38 -21.23 18.08 -11.36
N VAL A 39 -20.01 17.52 -11.45
CA VAL A 39 -19.49 16.48 -10.56
C VAL A 39 -18.44 17.13 -9.65
N THR A 40 -18.52 16.86 -8.36
CA THR A 40 -17.49 17.27 -7.38
C THR A 40 -16.49 16.15 -7.14
N PRO A 41 -15.20 16.44 -6.86
CA PRO A 41 -14.26 15.42 -6.43
C PRO A 41 -14.71 14.83 -5.08
N ILE A 42 -14.30 13.58 -4.78
CA ILE A 42 -14.62 12.92 -3.49
C ILE A 42 -13.98 13.68 -2.33
N TYR A 43 -12.77 14.18 -2.52
CA TYR A 43 -12.07 15.11 -1.64
C TYR A 43 -11.11 15.99 -2.45
N THR A 44 -10.75 17.12 -1.87
CA THR A 44 -9.89 18.14 -2.48
C THR A 44 -8.48 18.11 -1.93
N MET A 45 -7.58 18.90 -2.52
CA MET A 45 -6.23 19.11 -1.99
C MET A 45 -6.27 19.65 -0.55
N ASN A 46 -7.18 20.58 -0.23
CA ASN A 46 -7.33 21.12 1.12
C ASN A 46 -7.75 20.02 2.13
N ASP A 47 -8.63 19.11 1.74
CA ASP A 47 -9.04 17.98 2.59
C ASP A 47 -7.87 17.04 2.83
N ALA A 48 -7.08 16.75 1.79
CA ALA A 48 -5.87 15.93 1.88
C ALA A 48 -4.83 16.54 2.82
N GLU A 49 -4.61 17.84 2.76
CA GLU A 49 -3.72 18.56 3.70
C GLU A 49 -4.28 18.58 5.11
N GLY A 50 -5.57 18.84 5.26
CA GLY A 50 -6.24 18.89 6.56
C GLY A 50 -6.16 17.58 7.34
N VAL A 51 -6.36 16.43 6.68
CA VAL A 51 -6.35 15.13 7.36
C VAL A 51 -4.97 14.75 7.91
N LEU A 52 -3.88 15.27 7.36
CA LEU A 52 -2.52 14.95 7.82
C LEU A 52 -2.24 15.43 9.25
N HIS A 53 -2.94 16.45 9.71
CA HIS A 53 -2.84 16.96 11.09
C HIS A 53 -3.46 16.00 12.12
N HIS A 54 -4.32 15.08 11.68
CA HIS A 54 -4.96 14.06 12.53
C HIS A 54 -4.16 12.75 12.61
N PHE A 55 -3.07 12.62 11.86
CA PHE A 55 -2.27 11.40 11.86
C PHE A 55 -1.40 11.31 13.10
N VAL A 56 -1.59 10.24 13.87
CA VAL A 56 -0.73 9.87 14.99
C VAL A 56 0.16 8.70 14.55
N PRO A 57 1.47 8.91 14.39
CA PRO A 57 2.40 7.83 14.06
C PRO A 57 2.54 6.87 15.25
N CYS A 58 2.59 5.57 14.96
CA CYS A 58 2.70 4.50 15.93
C CYS A 58 3.77 3.51 15.47
N ASN A 59 4.50 2.90 16.40
CA ASN A 59 5.47 1.88 16.08
C ASN A 59 4.82 0.51 15.85
N TYR A 60 5.48 -0.34 15.06
CA TYR A 60 5.11 -1.75 15.00
C TYR A 60 5.28 -2.43 16.35
N ASN A 61 4.42 -3.39 16.62
CA ASN A 61 4.41 -4.23 17.83
C ASN A 61 4.15 -3.48 19.14
N GLU A 62 3.86 -2.19 19.10
CA GLU A 62 3.46 -1.39 20.26
C GLU A 62 1.95 -1.52 20.48
N ILE A 63 1.55 -1.82 21.72
CA ILE A 63 0.13 -1.84 22.12
C ILE A 63 -0.31 -0.40 22.39
N ILE A 64 -1.34 0.02 21.67
CA ILE A 64 -1.93 1.35 21.79
C ILE A 64 -3.30 1.18 22.44
N ARG A 65 -3.44 1.73 23.63
CA ARG A 65 -4.71 1.77 24.33
C ARG A 65 -5.53 2.96 23.85
N LEU A 66 -6.65 2.69 23.20
CA LEU A 66 -7.56 3.73 22.70
C LEU A 66 -8.55 4.16 23.79
N ASN A 67 -9.01 3.22 24.60
CA ASN A 67 -9.84 3.44 25.80
C ASN A 67 -9.74 2.21 26.73
N ASP A 68 -10.56 2.15 27.78
CA ASP A 68 -10.51 1.06 28.75
C ASP A 68 -10.89 -0.31 28.19
N ASN A 69 -11.60 -0.33 27.07
CA ASN A 69 -12.16 -1.53 26.44
C ASN A 69 -11.54 -1.87 25.10
N LEU A 70 -10.62 -1.02 24.58
CA LEU A 70 -10.12 -1.17 23.23
C LEU A 70 -8.62 -0.90 23.15
N GLU A 71 -7.88 -1.92 22.73
CA GLU A 71 -6.45 -1.84 22.43
C GLU A 71 -6.19 -2.29 21.00
N ILE A 72 -5.18 -1.70 20.38
CA ILE A 72 -4.75 -2.06 19.02
C ILE A 72 -3.23 -2.25 18.95
N ARG A 73 -2.79 -3.06 17.99
CA ARG A 73 -1.38 -3.21 17.63
C ARG A 73 -1.24 -3.36 16.12
N PHE A 74 -0.20 -2.74 15.57
CA PHE A 74 0.19 -2.90 14.18
C PHE A 74 1.35 -3.89 14.08
N VAL A 75 1.24 -4.87 13.17
CA VAL A 75 2.25 -5.91 12.93
C VAL A 75 2.69 -5.83 11.48
N ASP A 76 3.99 -5.73 11.23
CA ASP A 76 4.54 -5.63 9.87
C ASP A 76 4.19 -6.87 9.03
N VAL A 77 3.56 -6.68 7.89
CA VAL A 77 3.15 -7.75 6.98
C VAL A 77 3.98 -7.81 5.69
N GLY A 78 5.03 -7.00 5.57
CA GLY A 78 5.99 -7.09 4.48
C GLY A 78 5.43 -6.93 3.08
N HIS A 79 4.32 -6.21 2.91
CA HIS A 79 3.70 -5.97 1.60
C HIS A 79 4.29 -4.72 0.94
N LEU A 80 4.15 -3.58 1.58
CA LEU A 80 4.73 -2.28 1.21
C LEU A 80 5.34 -1.61 2.43
N LEU A 81 6.11 -0.55 2.24
CA LEU A 81 6.65 0.25 3.34
C LEU A 81 5.49 0.80 4.19
N GLY A 82 5.50 0.50 5.48
CA GLY A 82 4.44 0.90 6.42
C GLY A 82 3.18 0.01 6.39
N SER A 83 3.12 -1.07 5.61
CA SER A 83 1.99 -2.01 5.63
C SER A 83 1.89 -2.75 6.96
N ALA A 84 0.68 -3.02 7.42
CA ALA A 84 0.46 -3.68 8.70
C ALA A 84 -0.79 -4.54 8.70
N SER A 85 -0.73 -5.67 9.38
CA SER A 85 -1.93 -6.27 10.00
C SER A 85 -2.30 -5.50 11.25
N ILE A 86 -3.57 -5.47 11.55
CA ILE A 86 -4.11 -4.79 12.72
C ILE A 86 -4.68 -5.85 13.66
N GLU A 87 -4.15 -5.92 14.87
CA GLU A 87 -4.72 -6.66 15.96
C GLU A 87 -5.57 -5.72 16.82
N ILE A 88 -6.75 -6.14 17.16
CA ILE A 88 -7.70 -5.38 17.98
C ILE A 88 -8.13 -6.28 19.14
N TRP A 89 -7.89 -5.86 20.37
CA TRP A 89 -8.43 -6.46 21.58
C TRP A 89 -9.61 -5.62 22.04
N MET A 90 -10.73 -6.27 22.20
CA MET A 90 -11.96 -5.66 22.69
C MET A 90 -12.39 -6.37 23.96
N LYS A 91 -12.81 -5.60 24.95
CA LYS A 91 -13.33 -6.08 26.22
C LYS A 91 -14.72 -5.49 26.45
N GLU A 92 -15.67 -6.34 26.79
CA GLU A 92 -17.01 -5.97 27.21
C GLU A 92 -17.41 -6.85 28.36
N ASP A 93 -17.67 -6.28 29.53
CA ASP A 93 -17.89 -6.97 30.77
C ASP A 93 -16.77 -8.00 31.06
N ASP A 94 -17.14 -9.27 31.20
CA ASP A 94 -16.21 -10.39 31.44
C ASP A 94 -15.73 -11.06 30.14
N CYS A 95 -16.14 -10.56 28.97
CA CYS A 95 -15.77 -11.09 27.65
C CYS A 95 -14.63 -10.30 27.05
N SER A 96 -13.54 -10.98 26.65
CA SER A 96 -12.46 -10.40 25.88
C SER A 96 -12.31 -11.15 24.57
N LYS A 97 -12.21 -10.42 23.45
CA LYS A 97 -12.03 -10.97 22.10
C LYS A 97 -10.90 -10.29 21.38
N LYS A 98 -10.17 -11.07 20.60
CA LYS A 98 -9.13 -10.59 19.71
C LYS A 98 -9.53 -10.79 18.26
N ILE A 99 -9.59 -9.69 17.49
CA ILE A 99 -9.83 -9.70 16.05
C ILE A 99 -8.55 -9.29 15.34
N VAL A 100 -8.27 -9.93 14.21
CA VAL A 100 -7.14 -9.60 13.34
C VAL A 100 -7.66 -9.26 11.95
N PHE A 101 -7.24 -8.10 11.45
CA PHE A 101 -7.38 -7.71 10.04
C PHE A 101 -6.02 -7.85 9.37
N SER A 102 -5.92 -8.70 8.35
CA SER A 102 -4.61 -8.98 7.71
C SER A 102 -4.03 -7.78 6.98
N GLY A 103 -4.87 -6.92 6.39
CA GLY A 103 -4.43 -6.08 5.28
C GLY A 103 -3.90 -6.93 4.13
N ASP A 104 -3.17 -6.31 3.21
CA ASP A 104 -2.49 -7.02 2.12
C ASP A 104 -1.18 -7.62 2.64
N ILE A 105 -1.02 -8.93 2.51
CA ILE A 105 0.12 -9.68 3.04
C ILE A 105 1.22 -9.80 1.99
N GLY A 106 2.45 -9.48 2.35
CA GLY A 106 3.61 -9.60 1.48
C GLY A 106 4.23 -10.98 1.44
N ASN A 107 5.14 -11.19 0.48
CA ASN A 107 5.93 -12.40 0.39
C ASN A 107 7.20 -12.30 1.25
N LYS A 108 7.77 -13.47 1.62
CA LYS A 108 9.07 -13.55 2.26
C LYS A 108 10.19 -13.17 1.30
N ASN A 109 11.31 -12.70 1.88
CA ASN A 109 12.56 -12.45 1.16
C ASN A 109 12.43 -11.43 -0.01
N LYS A 110 11.51 -10.48 0.09
CA LYS A 110 11.47 -9.38 -0.86
C LYS A 110 12.69 -8.45 -0.68
N PRO A 111 13.24 -7.90 -1.77
CA PRO A 111 14.21 -6.81 -1.64
C PRO A 111 13.53 -5.58 -1.03
N LEU A 112 14.27 -4.78 -0.28
CA LEU A 112 13.85 -3.49 0.29
C LEU A 112 12.83 -3.55 1.45
N ILE A 113 12.16 -4.67 1.68
CA ILE A 113 11.07 -4.79 2.67
C ILE A 113 11.32 -6.01 3.56
N ARG A 114 10.98 -5.89 4.84
CA ARG A 114 11.08 -7.01 5.78
C ARG A 114 10.08 -8.11 5.44
N SER A 115 10.42 -9.35 5.77
CA SER A 115 9.48 -10.47 5.67
C SER A 115 8.31 -10.29 6.64
N PRO A 116 7.11 -10.79 6.29
CA PRO A 116 5.93 -10.72 7.14
C PRO A 116 6.17 -11.32 8.53
N GLN A 117 5.69 -10.64 9.56
CA GLN A 117 5.59 -11.20 10.91
C GLN A 117 4.29 -12.00 11.05
N TYR A 118 4.29 -13.02 11.91
CA TYR A 118 3.13 -13.88 12.10
C TYR A 118 2.39 -13.56 13.39
N ILE A 119 1.07 -13.50 13.30
CA ILE A 119 0.17 -13.42 14.43
C ILE A 119 -0.28 -14.85 14.76
N ARG A 120 -0.06 -15.29 16.01
CA ARG A 120 -0.23 -16.70 16.40
C ARG A 120 -1.63 -17.04 16.90
N GLN A 121 -2.35 -16.06 17.44
CA GLN A 121 -3.67 -16.29 18.07
C GLN A 121 -4.62 -15.15 17.77
N ALA A 122 -5.86 -15.49 17.46
CA ALA A 122 -6.99 -14.60 17.34
C ALA A 122 -8.29 -15.38 17.54
N ASP A 123 -9.33 -14.73 18.03
CA ASP A 123 -10.69 -15.29 18.06
C ASP A 123 -11.33 -15.18 16.67
N TYR A 124 -11.06 -14.07 15.96
CA TYR A 124 -11.58 -13.82 14.62
C TYR A 124 -10.47 -13.30 13.71
N VAL A 125 -10.49 -13.73 12.44
CA VAL A 125 -9.54 -13.30 11.42
C VAL A 125 -10.30 -12.84 10.18
N VAL A 126 -10.06 -11.62 9.76
CA VAL A 126 -10.51 -11.06 8.47
C VAL A 126 -9.26 -10.91 7.61
N MET A 127 -9.16 -11.70 6.54
CA MET A 127 -7.95 -11.73 5.73
C MET A 127 -8.25 -11.64 4.23
N GLU A 128 -7.27 -11.10 3.50
CA GLU A 128 -7.27 -11.11 2.05
C GLU A 128 -7.26 -12.54 1.47
N SER A 129 -7.70 -12.68 0.23
CA SER A 129 -7.65 -13.96 -0.51
C SER A 129 -7.27 -13.78 -1.98
N THR A 130 -6.51 -12.74 -2.30
CA THR A 130 -6.12 -12.37 -3.67
C THR A 130 -5.48 -13.52 -4.43
N TYR A 131 -4.63 -14.29 -3.76
CA TYR A 131 -3.99 -15.49 -4.30
C TYR A 131 -4.48 -16.78 -3.66
N GLY A 132 -5.68 -16.78 -3.05
CA GLY A 132 -6.23 -17.95 -2.36
C GLY A 132 -6.43 -19.18 -3.20
N GLY A 133 -6.61 -19.03 -4.53
CA GLY A 133 -6.81 -20.14 -5.49
C GLY A 133 -5.62 -20.42 -6.40
N ARG A 134 -4.45 -19.82 -6.20
CA ARG A 134 -3.29 -20.01 -7.09
C ARG A 134 -1.95 -19.81 -6.38
N PHE A 135 -0.92 -20.43 -6.91
CA PHE A 135 0.46 -20.25 -6.46
C PHE A 135 1.22 -19.30 -7.39
N HIS A 136 2.17 -18.57 -6.82
CA HIS A 136 3.15 -17.84 -7.62
C HIS A 136 4.07 -18.85 -8.34
N LYS A 137 4.33 -18.63 -9.62
CA LYS A 137 5.35 -19.40 -10.34
C LYS A 137 6.72 -19.01 -9.79
N ASN A 138 7.54 -20.01 -9.45
CA ASN A 138 8.93 -19.77 -9.10
C ASN A 138 9.71 -19.61 -10.41
N THR A 139 10.10 -18.40 -10.75
CA THR A 139 10.69 -18.05 -12.07
C THR A 139 12.21 -17.89 -12.03
N GLY A 140 12.90 -18.39 -10.98
CA GLY A 140 14.36 -18.35 -10.91
C GLY A 140 14.93 -16.96 -10.57
N ASP A 141 16.09 -16.62 -11.11
CA ASP A 141 16.73 -15.32 -10.88
C ASP A 141 16.08 -14.23 -11.75
N HIS A 142 15.22 -13.44 -11.11
CA HIS A 142 14.52 -12.35 -11.75
C HIS A 142 15.45 -11.22 -12.24
N VAL A 143 16.61 -11.03 -11.61
CA VAL A 143 17.55 -9.95 -11.95
C VAL A 143 18.24 -10.26 -13.26
N GLU A 144 18.74 -11.50 -13.42
CA GLU A 144 19.39 -11.93 -14.67
C GLU A 144 18.42 -11.90 -15.86
N GLU A 145 17.19 -12.43 -15.68
CA GLU A 145 16.18 -12.41 -16.74
C GLU A 145 15.81 -10.97 -17.11
N PHE A 146 15.65 -10.10 -16.11
CA PHE A 146 15.32 -8.69 -16.32
C PHE A 146 16.44 -7.96 -17.07
N ALA A 147 17.71 -8.19 -16.70
CA ALA A 147 18.87 -7.63 -17.39
C ALA A 147 18.92 -8.08 -18.86
N ARG A 148 18.69 -9.37 -19.12
CA ARG A 148 18.68 -9.92 -20.47
C ARG A 148 17.60 -9.28 -21.35
N VAL A 149 16.38 -9.17 -20.86
CA VAL A 149 15.26 -8.56 -21.59
C VAL A 149 15.54 -7.09 -21.92
N ILE A 150 16.11 -6.33 -20.98
CA ILE A 150 16.49 -4.93 -21.20
C ILE A 150 17.55 -4.86 -22.30
N GLN A 151 18.65 -5.63 -22.16
CA GLN A 151 19.77 -5.58 -23.09
C GLN A 151 19.33 -5.96 -24.51
N GLU A 152 18.63 -7.09 -24.67
CA GLU A 152 18.12 -7.52 -25.99
C GLU A 152 17.18 -6.50 -26.65
N THR A 153 16.43 -5.74 -25.85
CA THR A 153 15.52 -4.71 -26.36
C THR A 153 16.27 -3.47 -26.82
N LEU A 154 17.23 -3.01 -26.02
CA LEU A 154 18.06 -1.84 -26.35
C LEU A 154 18.98 -2.11 -27.55
N ASP A 155 19.55 -3.31 -27.66
CA ASP A 155 20.38 -3.71 -28.80
C ASP A 155 19.62 -3.66 -30.14
N LYS A 156 18.30 -3.86 -30.11
CA LYS A 156 17.40 -3.72 -31.25
C LYS A 156 16.90 -2.28 -31.46
N GLY A 157 17.35 -1.31 -30.66
CA GLY A 157 16.88 0.08 -30.70
C GLY A 157 15.45 0.26 -30.21
N GLY A 158 14.93 -0.69 -29.41
CA GLY A 158 13.59 -0.65 -28.86
C GLY A 158 13.48 0.06 -27.51
N ASN A 159 12.25 0.21 -27.02
CA ASN A 159 11.94 0.75 -25.69
C ASN A 159 11.40 -0.34 -24.77
N VAL A 160 11.81 -0.34 -23.52
CA VAL A 160 11.27 -1.23 -22.47
C VAL A 160 10.16 -0.50 -21.72
N VAL A 161 8.95 -1.05 -21.72
CA VAL A 161 7.80 -0.52 -20.98
C VAL A 161 7.50 -1.42 -19.79
N ILE A 162 7.58 -0.85 -18.58
CA ILE A 162 7.40 -1.57 -17.32
C ILE A 162 6.17 -1.00 -16.61
N PRO A 163 5.03 -1.72 -16.58
CA PRO A 163 3.87 -1.28 -15.83
C PRO A 163 4.12 -1.44 -14.32
N ALA A 164 4.08 -0.33 -13.59
CA ALA A 164 4.29 -0.32 -12.15
C ALA A 164 3.51 0.82 -11.50
N PHE A 165 2.99 0.59 -10.30
CA PHE A 165 2.44 1.65 -9.47
C PHE A 165 3.56 2.52 -8.89
N ALA A 166 3.24 3.75 -8.52
CA ALA A 166 4.17 4.71 -7.95
C ALA A 166 4.89 4.20 -6.69
N VAL A 167 4.23 3.33 -5.92
CA VAL A 167 4.75 2.75 -4.67
C VAL A 167 4.85 1.23 -4.78
N GLY A 168 5.98 0.68 -4.33
CA GLY A 168 6.27 -0.75 -4.28
C GLY A 168 7.04 -1.23 -5.50
N ARG A 169 6.37 -1.63 -6.57
CA ARG A 169 7.01 -2.21 -7.76
C ARG A 169 8.02 -1.27 -8.43
N THR A 170 7.75 0.02 -8.49
CA THR A 170 8.69 0.99 -9.06
C THR A 170 10.02 0.99 -8.31
N GLN A 171 10.01 0.97 -6.97
CA GLN A 171 11.22 0.94 -6.17
C GLN A 171 11.96 -0.41 -6.30
N GLU A 172 11.24 -1.53 -6.40
CA GLU A 172 11.84 -2.84 -6.69
C GLU A 172 12.58 -2.83 -8.05
N VAL A 173 11.94 -2.31 -9.10
CA VAL A 173 12.53 -2.18 -10.44
C VAL A 173 13.77 -1.29 -10.41
N LEU A 174 13.71 -0.13 -9.76
CA LEU A 174 14.88 0.76 -9.61
C LEU A 174 16.02 0.07 -8.86
N ASN A 175 15.72 -0.73 -7.84
CA ASN A 175 16.73 -1.50 -7.14
C ASN A 175 17.37 -2.58 -8.03
N TYR A 176 16.59 -3.28 -8.86
CA TYR A 176 17.12 -4.25 -9.83
C TYR A 176 18.02 -3.57 -10.87
N ILE A 177 17.60 -2.43 -11.41
CA ILE A 177 18.45 -1.63 -12.33
C ILE A 177 19.76 -1.26 -11.64
N ARG A 178 19.73 -0.80 -10.40
CA ARG A 178 20.93 -0.48 -9.62
C ARG A 178 21.87 -1.68 -9.49
N ILE A 179 21.32 -2.88 -9.21
CA ILE A 179 22.10 -4.12 -9.11
C ILE A 179 22.73 -4.50 -10.45
N ILE A 180 21.99 -4.34 -11.56
CA ILE A 180 22.49 -4.66 -12.91
C ILE A 180 23.63 -3.72 -13.33
N LEU A 181 23.62 -2.48 -12.87
CA LEU A 181 24.63 -1.47 -13.21
C LEU A 181 25.85 -1.47 -12.26
N SER A 182 25.84 -2.23 -11.17
CA SER A 182 26.94 -2.33 -10.19
C SER A 182 27.93 -3.43 -10.54
#